data_cbeb9771e8f3da393277c2d1eaeac56a
#
_entry.id   cbeb9771e8f3da393277c2d1eaeac56a
#
_cell.length_a   1.000
_cell.length_b   1.000
_cell.length_c   1.000
_cell.angle_alpha   90.00
_cell.angle_beta   90.00
_cell.angle_gamma   90.00
#
_symmetry.space_group_name_H-M   'P 1'
#
loop_
_entity.id
_entity.type
_entity.pdbx_description
1 polymer ?
#
loop_
_entity_poly.entity_id
_entity_poly.type
_entity_poly.pdbx_seq_one_letter_code
_entity_poly.pdbx_strand_id
1 'polypeptide(L)'
;MSIPTAPEGYATINPFIICDDAEVEGQFIVEVFGGVERREARAVDTDGLLMQGEIRVGTTTIMLADRKPDWPFTPSLLQIYVDDLEATLERAVERGGRIITTPTDFFGTQFARMQDPHANMWWVWQHGDMVWDEEANADAWTPDDAPSESWEAISPDLAYLRDSIVAFMPTLSDPRRPGADA
;
A
#
# COMPACT_ATOMS: atom_id res chain seq x y z
N MET A 1 -10.22 35.92 1.70
CA MET A 1 -9.41 34.71 1.99
C MET A 1 -9.93 33.58 1.09
N SER A 2 -9.08 32.94 0.33
CA SER A 2 -9.49 31.76 -0.47
C SER A 2 -9.67 30.55 0.45
N ILE A 3 -10.74 29.80 0.25
CA ILE A 3 -10.96 28.54 0.94
C ILE A 3 -9.93 27.53 0.37
N PRO A 4 -9.17 26.80 1.21
CA PRO A 4 -8.26 25.74 0.75
C PRO A 4 -8.99 24.68 -0.07
N THR A 5 -8.31 24.07 -1.07
CA THR A 5 -8.89 23.03 -1.92
C THR A 5 -9.24 21.76 -1.13
N ALA A 6 -8.45 21.39 -0.13
CA ALA A 6 -8.72 20.29 0.77
C ALA A 6 -8.90 20.79 2.21
N PRO A 7 -9.78 20.17 3.01
CA PRO A 7 -9.90 20.48 4.44
C PRO A 7 -8.60 20.16 5.19
N GLU A 8 -8.46 20.75 6.38
CA GLU A 8 -7.34 20.41 7.27
C GLU A 8 -7.36 18.91 7.61
N GLY A 9 -6.20 18.26 7.50
CA GLY A 9 -6.03 16.83 7.76
C GLY A 9 -6.26 15.93 6.55
N TYR A 10 -6.64 16.50 5.39
CA TYR A 10 -6.78 15.74 4.15
C TYR A 10 -5.74 16.16 3.11
N ALA A 11 -5.22 15.17 2.39
CA ALA A 11 -4.44 15.41 1.18
C ALA A 11 -5.37 15.72 -0.01
N THR A 12 -4.82 16.15 -1.15
CA THR A 12 -5.60 16.35 -2.38
C THR A 12 -6.22 15.04 -2.88
N ILE A 13 -5.55 13.91 -2.64
CA ILE A 13 -6.04 12.54 -2.91
C ILE A 13 -5.93 11.76 -1.63
N ASN A 14 -7.03 11.12 -1.21
CA ASN A 14 -7.10 10.30 -0.02
C ASN A 14 -7.57 8.91 -0.43
N PRO A 15 -6.86 7.83 -0.03
CA PRO A 15 -7.28 6.47 -0.34
C PRO A 15 -8.60 6.11 0.34
N PHE A 16 -9.38 5.23 -0.29
CA PHE A 16 -10.57 4.63 0.29
C PHE A 16 -10.44 3.10 0.21
N ILE A 17 -10.37 2.44 1.36
CA ILE A 17 -10.28 0.99 1.49
C ILE A 17 -11.68 0.44 1.80
N ILE A 18 -12.12 -0.53 1.00
CA ILE A 18 -13.36 -1.28 1.24
C ILE A 18 -12.96 -2.73 1.50
N CYS A 19 -13.15 -3.21 2.71
CA CYS A 19 -12.71 -4.54 3.15
C CYS A 19 -13.79 -5.27 3.95
N ASP A 20 -13.51 -6.50 4.36
CA ASP A 20 -14.48 -7.36 5.02
C ASP A 20 -14.77 -6.98 6.47
N ASP A 21 -13.78 -6.36 7.14
CA ASP A 21 -13.86 -5.87 8.51
C ASP A 21 -13.01 -4.60 8.62
N ALA A 22 -13.67 -3.46 8.42
CA ALA A 22 -13.00 -2.15 8.42
C ALA A 22 -12.50 -1.75 9.81
N GLU A 23 -13.04 -2.32 10.89
CA GLU A 23 -12.53 -2.12 12.25
C GLU A 23 -11.16 -2.80 12.42
N VAL A 24 -11.05 -4.06 12.00
CA VAL A 24 -9.79 -4.83 12.07
C VAL A 24 -8.74 -4.22 11.14
N GLU A 25 -9.13 -3.81 9.95
CA GLU A 25 -8.23 -3.10 9.02
C GLU A 25 -7.75 -1.77 9.62
N GLY A 26 -8.65 -1.04 10.25
CA GLY A 26 -8.30 0.20 10.95
C GLY A 26 -7.27 -0.02 12.07
N GLN A 27 -7.44 -1.07 12.86
CA GLN A 27 -6.49 -1.46 13.90
C GLN A 27 -5.14 -1.85 13.30
N PHE A 28 -5.13 -2.59 12.19
CA PHE A 28 -3.90 -2.93 11.47
C PHE A 28 -3.14 -1.66 11.06
N ILE A 29 -3.83 -0.69 10.44
CA ILE A 29 -3.20 0.57 10.00
C ILE A 29 -2.65 1.36 11.20
N VAL A 30 -3.38 1.42 12.31
CA VAL A 30 -2.94 2.12 13.53
C VAL A 30 -1.69 1.47 14.10
N GLU A 31 -1.68 0.16 14.24
CA GLU A 31 -0.63 -0.58 14.95
C GLU A 31 0.63 -0.80 14.10
N VAL A 32 0.46 -0.96 12.79
CA VAL A 32 1.58 -1.18 11.87
C VAL A 32 2.22 0.14 11.43
N PHE A 33 1.40 1.12 11.08
CA PHE A 33 1.87 2.37 10.48
C PHE A 33 1.81 3.59 11.40
N GLY A 34 1.37 3.41 12.64
CA GLY A 34 1.24 4.53 13.59
C GLY A 34 0.10 5.49 13.24
N GLY A 35 -0.94 5.01 12.59
CA GLY A 35 -2.12 5.80 12.25
C GLY A 35 -2.90 6.28 13.49
N VAL A 36 -3.69 7.33 13.33
CA VAL A 36 -4.57 7.87 14.35
C VAL A 36 -6.00 7.89 13.84
N GLU A 37 -6.87 7.13 14.49
CA GLU A 37 -8.30 7.08 14.16
C GLU A 37 -9.00 8.41 14.51
N ARG A 38 -9.84 8.88 13.60
CA ARG A 38 -10.77 10.02 13.82
C ARG A 38 -12.16 9.49 14.14
N ARG A 39 -12.40 9.20 15.41
CA ARG A 39 -13.64 8.57 15.88
C ARG A 39 -14.89 9.39 15.59
N GLU A 40 -14.77 10.71 15.56
CA GLU A 40 -15.86 11.64 15.23
C GLU A 40 -16.33 11.57 13.77
N ALA A 41 -15.50 11.00 12.88
CA ALA A 41 -15.84 10.80 11.46
C ALA A 41 -16.49 9.45 11.18
N ARG A 42 -16.73 8.65 12.22
CA ARG A 42 -17.29 7.30 12.08
C ARG A 42 -18.79 7.35 11.76
N ALA A 43 -19.20 6.66 10.70
CA ALA A 43 -20.60 6.48 10.32
C ALA A 43 -20.92 4.99 10.10
N VAL A 44 -21.94 4.50 10.79
CA VAL A 44 -22.42 3.12 10.71
C VAL A 44 -23.79 3.12 10.03
N ASP A 45 -24.01 2.19 9.11
CA ASP A 45 -25.29 2.03 8.42
C ASP A 45 -26.31 1.26 9.28
N THR A 46 -27.55 1.24 8.81
CA THR A 46 -28.70 0.57 9.49
C THR A 46 -28.51 -0.94 9.67
N ASP A 47 -27.66 -1.59 8.85
CA ASP A 47 -27.31 -3.00 8.95
C ASP A 47 -26.14 -3.27 9.92
N GLY A 48 -25.61 -2.23 10.55
CA GLY A 48 -24.51 -2.32 11.52
C GLY A 48 -23.11 -2.26 10.88
N LEU A 49 -23.00 -2.21 9.55
CA LEU A 49 -21.72 -2.13 8.85
C LEU A 49 -21.17 -0.69 8.85
N LEU A 50 -19.85 -0.57 8.96
CA LEU A 50 -19.17 0.71 8.88
C LEU A 50 -19.23 1.24 7.44
N MET A 51 -19.84 2.41 7.24
CA MET A 51 -19.88 3.08 5.94
C MET A 51 -18.77 4.11 5.78
N GLN A 52 -18.25 4.62 6.87
CA GLN A 52 -17.14 5.54 6.89
C GLN A 52 -16.37 5.44 8.20
N GLY A 53 -15.09 5.22 8.10
CA GLY A 53 -14.09 5.41 9.13
C GLY A 53 -12.92 6.21 8.56
N GLU A 54 -12.14 6.86 9.39
CA GLU A 54 -11.01 7.67 8.97
C GLU A 54 -9.81 7.43 9.87
N ILE A 55 -8.66 7.15 9.24
CA ILE A 55 -7.39 7.01 9.92
C ILE A 55 -6.37 7.92 9.27
N ARG A 56 -5.79 8.80 10.06
CA ARG A 56 -4.72 9.68 9.62
C ARG A 56 -3.38 9.00 9.78
N VAL A 57 -2.65 8.87 8.66
CA VAL A 57 -1.26 8.40 8.62
C VAL A 57 -0.40 9.53 8.04
N GLY A 58 0.49 10.09 8.84
CA GLY A 58 1.28 11.26 8.42
C GLY A 58 0.39 12.42 7.97
N THR A 59 0.48 12.79 6.70
CA THR A 59 -0.28 13.90 6.09
C THR A 59 -1.54 13.44 5.33
N THR A 60 -1.79 12.14 5.26
CA THR A 60 -2.88 11.54 4.47
C THR A 60 -3.95 10.96 5.38
N THR A 61 -5.21 11.14 5.03
CA THR A 61 -6.34 10.44 5.66
C THR A 61 -6.75 9.26 4.78
N ILE A 62 -6.72 8.05 5.35
CA ILE A 62 -7.23 6.84 4.74
C ILE A 62 -8.69 6.68 5.18
N MET A 63 -9.58 6.55 4.20
CA MET A 63 -11.00 6.26 4.42
C MET A 63 -11.20 4.74 4.47
N LEU A 64 -12.10 4.28 5.33
CA LEU A 64 -12.43 2.85 5.51
C LEU A 64 -13.93 2.63 5.45
N ALA A 65 -14.35 1.52 4.84
CA ALA A 65 -15.72 1.01 4.93
C ALA A 65 -15.75 -0.51 4.90
N ASP A 66 -16.79 -1.07 5.53
CA ASP A 66 -17.12 -2.49 5.39
C ASP A 66 -17.68 -2.79 3.99
N ARG A 67 -17.20 -3.86 3.39
CA ARG A 67 -17.72 -4.37 2.14
C ARG A 67 -19.11 -5.02 2.36
N LYS A 68 -20.14 -4.48 1.72
CA LYS A 68 -21.46 -5.09 1.74
C LYS A 68 -21.43 -6.49 1.12
N PRO A 69 -22.38 -7.39 1.47
CA PRO A 69 -22.38 -8.77 0.99
C PRO A 69 -22.41 -8.93 -0.54
N ASP A 70 -23.02 -7.99 -1.24
CA ASP A 70 -23.20 -7.96 -2.70
C ASP A 70 -22.16 -7.09 -3.44
N TRP A 71 -21.26 -6.43 -2.71
CA TRP A 71 -20.20 -5.63 -3.33
C TRP A 71 -19.06 -6.51 -3.84
N PRO A 72 -18.46 -6.15 -4.97
CA PRO A 72 -17.32 -6.87 -5.50
C PRO A 72 -16.11 -6.78 -4.57
N PHE A 73 -15.24 -7.78 -4.62
CA PHE A 73 -13.92 -7.71 -4.03
C PHE A 73 -13.09 -6.65 -4.78
N THR A 74 -12.56 -5.70 -4.05
CA THR A 74 -11.79 -4.59 -4.61
C THR A 74 -10.60 -4.30 -3.70
N PRO A 75 -9.50 -5.06 -3.81
CA PRO A 75 -8.32 -4.83 -2.99
C PRO A 75 -7.69 -3.48 -3.32
N SER A 76 -7.21 -2.81 -2.31
CA SER A 76 -6.45 -1.57 -2.48
C SER A 76 -4.98 -1.89 -2.76
N LEU A 77 -4.36 -1.08 -3.62
CA LEU A 77 -2.93 -1.09 -3.90
C LEU A 77 -2.37 0.25 -3.41
N LEU A 78 -1.57 0.22 -2.35
CA LEU A 78 -1.18 1.40 -1.60
C LEU A 78 0.33 1.51 -1.49
N GLN A 79 0.84 2.74 -1.49
CA GLN A 79 2.24 3.04 -1.23
C GLN A 79 2.35 3.84 0.05
N ILE A 80 3.32 3.46 0.91
CA ILE A 80 3.59 4.13 2.17
C ILE A 80 5.09 4.28 2.39
N TYR A 81 5.49 5.42 2.97
CA TYR A 81 6.84 5.66 3.46
C TYR A 81 6.87 5.52 4.97
N VAL A 82 7.88 4.81 5.47
CA VAL A 82 8.07 4.52 6.89
C VAL A 82 9.51 4.87 7.31
N ASP A 83 9.72 5.13 8.59
CA ASP A 83 11.03 5.46 9.14
C ASP A 83 11.91 4.20 9.29
N ASP A 84 11.31 3.04 9.57
CA ASP A 84 11.97 1.76 9.78
C ASP A 84 11.18 0.65 9.08
N LEU A 85 11.72 0.19 7.95
CA LEU A 85 11.08 -0.82 7.11
C LEU A 85 11.00 -2.18 7.81
N GLU A 86 12.10 -2.64 8.41
CA GLU A 86 12.15 -3.96 9.03
C GLU A 86 11.19 -4.04 10.22
N ALA A 87 11.24 -3.09 11.14
CA ALA A 87 10.32 -3.03 12.28
C ALA A 87 8.86 -2.89 11.85
N THR A 88 8.57 -2.22 10.73
CA THR A 88 7.21 -2.11 10.19
C THR A 88 6.72 -3.45 9.65
N LEU A 89 7.56 -4.18 8.92
CA LEU A 89 7.23 -5.50 8.40
C LEU A 89 7.06 -6.54 9.52
N GLU A 90 7.87 -6.48 10.56
CA GLU A 90 7.71 -7.33 11.75
C GLU A 90 6.33 -7.13 12.40
N ARG A 91 5.94 -5.86 12.67
CA ARG A 91 4.60 -5.54 13.19
C ARG A 91 3.49 -6.02 12.26
N ALA A 92 3.66 -5.87 10.95
CA ALA A 92 2.68 -6.34 9.98
C ALA A 92 2.48 -7.85 10.04
N VAL A 93 3.55 -8.64 10.13
CA VAL A 93 3.49 -10.10 10.26
C VAL A 93 2.83 -10.51 11.59
N GLU A 94 3.16 -9.85 12.71
CA GLU A 94 2.51 -10.08 13.99
C GLU A 94 1.00 -9.83 13.97
N ARG A 95 0.54 -8.95 13.07
CA ARG A 95 -0.88 -8.63 12.85
C ARG A 95 -1.53 -9.40 11.70
N GLY A 96 -0.90 -10.47 11.25
CA GLY A 96 -1.43 -11.38 10.22
C GLY A 96 -1.14 -10.97 8.78
N GLY A 97 -0.30 -9.96 8.58
CA GLY A 97 0.20 -9.60 7.25
C GLY A 97 1.19 -10.62 6.69
N ARG A 98 1.35 -10.63 5.39
CA ARG A 98 2.25 -11.52 4.66
C ARG A 98 3.26 -10.74 3.82
N ILE A 99 4.54 -11.04 3.96
CA ILE A 99 5.60 -10.47 3.12
C ILE A 99 5.53 -11.09 1.72
N ILE A 100 5.50 -10.25 0.70
CA ILE A 100 5.47 -10.62 -0.72
C ILE A 100 6.84 -10.38 -1.37
N THR A 101 7.44 -9.24 -1.08
CA THR A 101 8.80 -8.88 -1.49
C THR A 101 9.57 -8.53 -0.23
N THR A 102 10.66 -9.22 0.05
CA THR A 102 11.53 -8.90 1.19
C THR A 102 12.23 -7.55 0.98
N PRO A 103 12.74 -6.91 2.05
CA PRO A 103 13.51 -5.69 1.92
C PRO A 103 14.60 -5.82 0.87
N THR A 104 14.58 -4.92 -0.10
CA THR A 104 15.47 -4.93 -1.26
C THR A 104 15.90 -3.51 -1.56
N ASP A 105 17.16 -3.32 -1.95
CA ASP A 105 17.65 -2.01 -2.36
C ASP A 105 17.03 -1.59 -3.69
N PHE A 106 16.58 -0.35 -3.73
CA PHE A 106 16.09 0.32 -4.94
C PHE A 106 16.77 1.68 -5.05
N PHE A 107 17.95 1.71 -5.67
CA PHE A 107 18.76 2.93 -5.86
C PHE A 107 19.04 3.71 -4.55
N GLY A 108 19.40 2.99 -3.48
CA GLY A 108 19.70 3.58 -2.16
C GLY A 108 18.46 3.80 -1.28
N THR A 109 17.29 3.44 -1.76
CA THR A 109 16.04 3.41 -0.98
C THR A 109 15.65 1.96 -0.70
N GLN A 110 15.31 1.64 0.54
CA GLN A 110 14.84 0.30 0.89
C GLN A 110 13.36 0.15 0.53
N PHE A 111 13.00 -0.97 -0.06
CA PHE A 111 11.67 -1.26 -0.56
C PHE A 111 11.23 -2.69 -0.23
N ALA A 112 9.98 -2.85 0.15
CA ALA A 112 9.33 -4.15 0.32
C ALA A 112 7.87 -4.10 -0.11
N ARG A 113 7.24 -5.27 -0.27
CA ARG A 113 5.79 -5.40 -0.44
C ARG A 113 5.23 -6.35 0.58
N MET A 114 4.06 -6.02 1.09
CA MET A 114 3.30 -6.91 1.95
C MET A 114 1.82 -6.88 1.59
N GLN A 115 1.12 -7.95 1.95
CA GLN A 115 -0.33 -8.04 1.92
C GLN A 115 -0.83 -8.00 3.35
N ASP A 116 -1.86 -7.18 3.62
CA ASP A 116 -2.56 -7.18 4.90
C ASP A 116 -3.57 -8.34 5.02
N PRO A 117 -4.21 -8.56 6.18
CA PRO A 117 -5.18 -9.63 6.38
C PRO A 117 -6.43 -9.54 5.50
N HIS A 118 -6.74 -8.35 4.96
CA HIS A 118 -7.90 -8.09 4.10
C HIS A 118 -7.57 -8.09 2.61
N ALA A 119 -6.36 -8.59 2.27
CA ALA A 119 -5.86 -8.72 0.91
C ALA A 119 -5.51 -7.41 0.20
N ASN A 120 -5.43 -6.28 0.90
CA ASN A 120 -4.83 -5.09 0.33
C ASN A 120 -3.32 -5.27 0.22
N MET A 121 -2.72 -4.62 -0.75
CA MET A 121 -1.29 -4.71 -0.99
C MET A 121 -0.62 -3.37 -0.73
N TRP A 122 0.45 -3.42 0.06
CA TRP A 122 1.22 -2.27 0.48
C TRP A 122 2.62 -2.31 -0.12
N TRP A 123 3.01 -1.24 -0.84
CA TRP A 123 4.38 -0.92 -1.20
C TRP A 123 4.97 -0.11 -0.07
N VAL A 124 5.88 -0.71 0.70
CA VAL A 124 6.47 -0.10 1.89
C VAL A 124 7.88 0.38 1.57
N TRP A 125 8.11 1.66 1.74
CA TRP A 125 9.36 2.33 1.43
C TRP A 125 10.00 2.92 2.68
N GLN A 126 11.30 2.70 2.84
CA GLN A 126 12.11 3.49 3.75
C GLN A 126 13.00 4.40 2.91
N HIS A 127 12.72 5.72 2.94
CA HIS A 127 13.47 6.68 2.17
C HIS A 127 14.92 6.73 2.65
N GLY A 128 15.85 6.61 1.73
CA GLY A 128 17.29 6.72 1.96
C GLY A 128 17.88 7.90 1.17
N ASP A 129 19.19 8.06 1.26
CA ASP A 129 19.92 8.97 0.38
C ASP A 129 19.94 8.37 -1.03
N MET A 130 18.90 8.64 -1.80
CA MET A 130 18.79 8.16 -3.18
C MET A 130 19.92 8.77 -4.00
N VAL A 131 20.90 7.95 -4.36
CA VAL A 131 21.95 8.35 -5.29
C VAL A 131 21.38 8.22 -6.70
N TRP A 132 20.70 9.26 -7.12
CA TRP A 132 20.30 9.40 -8.52
C TRP A 132 21.49 9.94 -9.29
N ASP A 133 22.26 9.07 -9.91
CA ASP A 133 23.33 9.47 -10.81
C ASP A 133 22.69 9.93 -12.14
N GLU A 134 22.57 11.25 -12.31
CA GLU A 134 22.00 11.84 -13.53
C GLU A 134 22.83 11.47 -14.79
N GLU A 135 24.14 11.24 -14.68
CA GLU A 135 24.98 10.83 -15.81
C GLU A 135 24.78 9.35 -16.16
N ALA A 136 24.67 8.47 -15.17
CA ALA A 136 24.39 7.05 -15.39
C ALA A 136 22.93 6.78 -15.84
N ASN A 137 22.00 7.67 -15.49
CA ASN A 137 20.58 7.53 -15.85
C ASN A 137 20.15 8.45 -17.00
N ALA A 138 21.01 9.36 -17.48
CA ALA A 138 20.69 10.23 -18.62
C ALA A 138 20.42 9.42 -19.91
N ASP A 139 21.06 8.26 -20.06
CA ASP A 139 20.82 7.34 -21.17
C ASP A 139 19.64 6.37 -20.93
N ALA A 140 19.12 6.28 -19.70
CA ALA A 140 18.02 5.36 -19.34
C ALA A 140 16.63 5.88 -19.75
N TRP A 141 16.50 7.16 -20.09
CA TRP A 141 15.27 7.76 -20.57
C TRP A 141 15.54 8.59 -21.84
N THR A 142 15.67 7.94 -22.99
CA THR A 142 15.52 8.58 -24.29
C THR A 142 14.19 8.14 -24.91
N PRO A 143 13.29 9.07 -25.27
CA PRO A 143 11.96 8.73 -25.79
C PRO A 143 11.93 7.99 -27.10
N ASP A 144 13.02 7.92 -27.87
CA ASP A 144 12.93 7.60 -29.27
C ASP A 144 13.69 6.35 -29.78
N ASP A 145 14.62 5.74 -29.07
CA ASP A 145 15.49 4.73 -29.73
C ASP A 145 15.94 3.50 -28.92
N ALA A 146 15.50 3.30 -27.71
CA ALA A 146 15.94 2.09 -26.99
C ALA A 146 14.81 1.07 -26.88
N PRO A 147 15.03 -0.20 -27.29
CA PRO A 147 14.42 -1.29 -26.55
C PRO A 147 14.93 -1.08 -25.13
N SER A 148 14.03 -0.63 -24.24
CA SER A 148 14.36 -0.52 -22.81
C SER A 148 15.06 -1.82 -22.44
N GLU A 149 16.30 -1.76 -21.99
CA GLU A 149 16.91 -2.92 -21.37
C GLU A 149 15.89 -3.38 -20.34
N SER A 150 15.51 -4.64 -20.39
CA SER A 150 14.48 -5.15 -19.47
C SER A 150 15.00 -4.89 -18.06
N TRP A 151 14.12 -4.60 -17.12
CA TRP A 151 14.48 -4.42 -15.70
C TRP A 151 15.44 -5.52 -15.19
N GLU A 152 15.34 -6.70 -15.75
CA GLU A 152 16.19 -7.87 -15.50
C GLU A 152 17.65 -7.64 -15.89
N ALA A 153 17.92 -6.81 -16.90
CA ALA A 153 19.26 -6.52 -17.35
C ALA A 153 19.99 -5.48 -16.48
N ILE A 154 19.24 -4.71 -15.65
CA ILE A 154 19.79 -3.60 -14.88
C ILE A 154 20.45 -4.12 -13.58
N SER A 155 19.74 -4.92 -12.78
CA SER A 155 20.31 -5.54 -11.57
C SER A 155 19.49 -6.76 -11.11
N PRO A 156 20.09 -7.70 -10.34
CA PRO A 156 19.38 -8.81 -9.72
C PRO A 156 18.25 -8.35 -8.79
N ASP A 157 18.42 -7.22 -8.10
CA ASP A 157 17.43 -6.68 -7.18
C ASP A 157 16.19 -6.18 -7.94
N LEU A 158 16.37 -5.49 -9.05
CA LEU A 158 15.26 -5.07 -9.92
C LEU A 158 14.54 -6.25 -10.55
N ALA A 159 15.27 -7.29 -10.96
CA ALA A 159 14.67 -8.54 -11.43
C ALA A 159 13.80 -9.17 -10.34
N TYR A 160 14.30 -9.28 -9.12
CA TYR A 160 13.54 -9.80 -7.97
C TYR A 160 12.30 -8.95 -7.65
N LEU A 161 12.42 -7.62 -7.67
CA LEU A 161 11.28 -6.72 -7.44
C LEU A 161 10.17 -6.93 -8.48
N ARG A 162 10.53 -7.13 -9.75
CA ARG A 162 9.58 -7.45 -10.81
C ARG A 162 8.97 -8.84 -10.61
N ASP A 163 9.78 -9.86 -10.42
CA ASP A 163 9.34 -11.24 -10.39
C ASP A 163 8.43 -11.53 -9.21
N SER A 164 8.71 -10.95 -8.05
CA SER A 164 7.87 -11.09 -6.85
C SER A 164 6.46 -10.54 -7.05
N ILE A 165 6.27 -9.40 -7.72
CA ILE A 165 4.93 -8.88 -8.00
C ILE A 165 4.23 -9.65 -9.11
N VAL A 166 4.95 -10.05 -10.17
CA VAL A 166 4.40 -10.85 -11.26
C VAL A 166 3.89 -12.20 -10.76
N ALA A 167 4.64 -12.85 -9.85
CA ALA A 167 4.23 -14.11 -9.25
C ALA A 167 3.05 -13.93 -8.27
N PHE A 168 3.00 -12.81 -7.54
CA PHE A 168 1.97 -12.56 -6.54
C PHE A 168 0.62 -12.17 -7.14
N MET A 169 0.59 -11.24 -8.09
CA MET A 169 -0.68 -10.66 -8.58
C MET A 169 -1.73 -11.67 -9.04
N PRO A 170 -1.37 -12.78 -9.74
CA PRO A 170 -2.34 -13.81 -10.09
C PRO A 170 -2.92 -14.59 -8.90
N THR A 171 -2.29 -14.50 -7.72
CA THR A 171 -2.76 -15.19 -6.49
C THR A 171 -3.69 -14.32 -5.64
N LEU A 172 -3.88 -13.06 -6.02
CA LEU A 172 -4.73 -12.13 -5.30
C LEU A 172 -6.19 -12.56 -5.46
N SER A 173 -6.81 -12.95 -4.36
CA SER A 173 -8.17 -13.51 -4.35
C SER A 173 -9.02 -12.94 -3.22
N ASP A 174 -10.34 -13.06 -3.37
CA ASP A 174 -11.31 -12.62 -2.38
C ASP A 174 -11.19 -13.44 -1.08
N PRO A 175 -10.87 -12.83 0.08
CA PRO A 175 -10.80 -13.55 1.36
C PRO A 175 -12.11 -14.25 1.75
N ARG A 176 -13.28 -13.75 1.29
CA ARG A 176 -14.59 -14.40 1.50
C ARG A 176 -14.77 -15.65 0.64
N ARG A 177 -13.98 -15.84 -0.39
CA ARG A 177 -14.09 -16.96 -1.36
C ARG A 177 -12.73 -17.59 -1.63
N PRO A 178 -12.02 -18.09 -0.60
CA PRO A 178 -10.70 -18.68 -0.81
C PRO A 178 -10.82 -19.86 -1.78
N GLY A 179 -10.10 -19.77 -2.93
CA GLY A 179 -10.04 -20.83 -3.94
C GLY A 179 -11.14 -20.78 -5.02
N ALA A 180 -11.94 -19.74 -5.12
CA ALA A 180 -12.96 -19.61 -6.18
C ALA A 180 -12.40 -19.23 -7.55
N ASP A 181 -11.17 -18.71 -7.60
CA ASP A 181 -10.50 -18.19 -8.80
C ASP A 181 -9.28 -19.03 -9.21
N ALA A 182 -9.16 -20.29 -8.77
CA ALA A 182 -8.07 -21.22 -9.12
C ALA A 182 -8.43 -22.15 -10.29
#